data_ebf08a97acb14f4e23d13efbfbd916f1
#
_entry.id   ebf08a97acb14f4e23d13efbfbd916f1
#
_cell.length_a   1.000
_cell.length_b   1.000
_cell.length_c   1.000
_cell.angle_alpha   90.00
_cell.angle_beta   90.00
_cell.angle_gamma   90.00
#
_symmetry.space_group_name_H-M   'P 1'
#
loop_
_entity.id
_entity.type
_entity.pdbx_description
1 polymer ?
#
loop_
_entity_poly.entity_id
_entity_poly.type
_entity_poly.pdbx_seq_one_letter_code
_entity_poly.pdbx_strand_id
1 'polypeptide(L)'
;VLFVTFLFFVLSPLLAKKKPRTGKEALFGKEYATYQITSNELSGACFYLVSGHGGPDPGAIGIYQGRQLHEDEYAYDIILRLARELLSRGAKVHIIIQDKKDGIRDGHVLANSKRETCMGDPIPLNQVARLKQRCDWVNKLYRKDKSSYKRAVFIHVDSRSKGQQTDVFFYNAPKSTKGRRLANNLHRTFDRKYDKHQPNRGFRGTVSERNLYVLRNTTPVAVFLELGNIRNKRDQQRLVLKNNRQALANWIAEGIVKDLSLIHI
;
A
#
# COMPACT_ATOMS: atom_id res chain seq x y z
N VAL A 1 4.84 19.48 -74.22
CA VAL A 1 5.12 18.49 -73.14
C VAL A 1 4.35 18.95 -71.91
N LEU A 2 3.26 18.23 -71.55
CA LEU A 2 2.40 18.51 -70.40
C LEU A 2 2.89 17.68 -69.25
N PHE A 3 3.39 18.32 -68.16
CA PHE A 3 3.72 17.63 -66.91
C PHE A 3 2.47 17.56 -66.06
N VAL A 4 1.93 16.33 -65.84
CA VAL A 4 0.85 16.05 -64.84
C VAL A 4 1.51 15.65 -63.52
N THR A 5 1.45 16.54 -62.52
CA THR A 5 1.90 16.28 -61.17
C THR A 5 0.80 15.53 -60.39
N PHE A 6 1.02 14.24 -60.07
CA PHE A 6 0.17 13.47 -59.20
C PHE A 6 0.46 13.84 -57.73
N LEU A 7 -0.50 14.47 -57.06
CA LEU A 7 -0.45 14.76 -55.65
C LEU A 7 -0.98 13.53 -54.88
N PHE A 8 -0.06 12.77 -54.26
CA PHE A 8 -0.45 11.69 -53.37
C PHE A 8 -0.90 12.26 -51.99
N PHE A 9 -2.18 12.26 -51.72
CA PHE A 9 -2.72 12.49 -50.39
C PHE A 9 -2.48 11.23 -49.52
N VAL A 10 -1.49 11.27 -48.64
CA VAL A 10 -1.32 10.26 -47.59
C VAL A 10 -2.36 10.51 -46.50
N LEU A 11 -3.47 9.78 -46.55
CA LEU A 11 -4.41 9.73 -45.42
C LEU A 11 -3.74 9.02 -44.25
N SER A 12 -3.19 9.77 -43.31
CA SER A 12 -2.78 9.20 -42.00
C SER A 12 -4.03 8.74 -41.26
N PRO A 13 -4.12 7.46 -40.84
CA PRO A 13 -5.27 7.00 -40.06
C PRO A 13 -5.28 7.74 -38.72
N LEU A 14 -6.33 8.49 -38.48
CA LEU A 14 -6.60 9.14 -37.20
C LEU A 14 -6.86 8.04 -36.18
N LEU A 15 -5.84 7.62 -35.43
CA LEU A 15 -5.97 6.67 -34.33
C LEU A 15 -6.91 7.27 -33.29
N ALA A 16 -8.15 6.84 -33.28
CA ALA A 16 -9.13 7.22 -32.25
C ALA A 16 -8.55 6.88 -30.86
N LYS A 17 -8.21 7.90 -30.08
CA LYS A 17 -7.75 7.73 -28.68
C LYS A 17 -8.85 7.02 -27.92
N LYS A 18 -8.59 5.76 -27.52
CA LYS A 18 -9.50 5.01 -26.62
C LYS A 18 -9.78 5.85 -25.38
N LYS A 19 -11.06 6.03 -25.03
CA LYS A 19 -11.45 6.71 -23.78
C LYS A 19 -10.72 6.06 -22.60
N PRO A 20 -10.13 6.86 -21.69
CA PRO A 20 -9.44 6.32 -20.53
C PRO A 20 -10.44 5.51 -19.68
N ARG A 21 -10.04 4.30 -19.32
CA ARG A 21 -10.82 3.45 -18.40
C ARG A 21 -10.68 4.02 -16.99
N THR A 22 -11.80 4.21 -16.30
CA THR A 22 -11.82 4.73 -14.92
C THR A 22 -12.52 3.76 -13.99
N GLY A 23 -12.13 3.78 -12.73
CA GLY A 23 -12.80 3.09 -11.64
C GLY A 23 -13.23 4.07 -10.55
N LYS A 24 -14.06 3.58 -9.62
CA LYS A 24 -14.48 4.34 -8.44
C LYS A 24 -14.31 3.50 -7.18
N GLU A 25 -13.79 4.13 -6.11
CA GLU A 25 -13.72 3.58 -4.76
C GLU A 25 -14.09 4.68 -3.75
N ALA A 26 -15.18 4.49 -3.04
CA ALA A 26 -15.73 5.49 -2.13
C ALA A 26 -14.82 5.76 -0.92
N LEU A 27 -14.08 4.74 -0.47
CA LEU A 27 -13.14 4.85 0.66
C LEU A 27 -11.97 5.81 0.38
N PHE A 28 -11.72 6.17 -0.87
CA PHE A 28 -10.68 7.17 -1.19
C PHE A 28 -11.09 8.61 -0.86
N GLY A 29 -12.37 8.83 -0.50
CA GLY A 29 -12.92 10.16 -0.27
C GLY A 29 -13.27 10.89 -1.57
N LYS A 30 -14.08 11.94 -1.46
CA LYS A 30 -14.69 12.63 -2.62
C LYS A 30 -13.68 13.05 -3.69
N GLU A 31 -12.52 13.56 -3.27
CA GLU A 31 -11.48 14.08 -4.18
C GLU A 31 -10.78 12.97 -4.96
N TYR A 32 -10.52 11.82 -4.32
CA TYR A 32 -9.72 10.72 -4.87
C TYR A 32 -10.56 9.52 -5.31
N ALA A 33 -11.88 9.54 -5.13
CA ALA A 33 -12.79 8.41 -5.38
C ALA A 33 -12.68 7.87 -6.81
N THR A 34 -12.51 8.74 -7.80
CA THR A 34 -12.31 8.33 -9.19
C THR A 34 -10.82 8.18 -9.50
N TYR A 35 -10.46 7.07 -10.14
CA TYR A 35 -9.09 6.81 -10.57
C TYR A 35 -9.05 6.30 -12.01
N GLN A 36 -7.92 6.51 -12.69
CA GLN A 36 -7.69 5.99 -14.03
C GLN A 36 -7.08 4.59 -13.95
N ILE A 37 -7.51 3.68 -14.82
CA ILE A 37 -6.87 2.38 -15.03
C ILE A 37 -5.82 2.58 -16.13
N THR A 38 -4.55 2.62 -15.71
CA THR A 38 -3.41 2.98 -16.55
C THR A 38 -2.74 1.76 -17.19
N SER A 39 -2.87 0.58 -16.57
CA SER A 39 -2.34 -0.68 -17.11
C SER A 39 -3.16 -1.89 -16.67
N ASN A 40 -2.81 -3.06 -17.18
CA ASN A 40 -3.37 -4.35 -16.77
C ASN A 40 -2.29 -5.28 -16.17
N GLU A 41 -1.14 -4.74 -15.77
CA GLU A 41 0.01 -5.53 -15.30
C GLU A 41 -0.28 -6.34 -14.03
N LEU A 42 -1.32 -5.99 -13.27
CA LEU A 42 -1.81 -6.72 -12.11
C LEU A 42 -3.17 -7.40 -12.36
N SER A 43 -3.58 -7.55 -13.61
CA SER A 43 -4.79 -8.31 -13.94
C SER A 43 -4.67 -9.76 -13.45
N GLY A 44 -5.74 -10.30 -12.84
CA GLY A 44 -5.73 -11.63 -12.22
C GLY A 44 -5.06 -11.68 -10.84
N ALA A 45 -4.59 -10.55 -10.31
CA ALA A 45 -4.08 -10.45 -8.94
C ALA A 45 -5.12 -9.88 -7.97
N CYS A 46 -5.10 -10.36 -6.72
CA CYS A 46 -5.95 -9.88 -5.63
C CYS A 46 -5.13 -9.55 -4.39
N PHE A 47 -5.38 -8.39 -3.80
CA PHE A 47 -4.68 -7.90 -2.63
C PHE A 47 -5.64 -7.64 -1.47
N TYR A 48 -5.24 -8.10 -0.29
CA TYR A 48 -5.90 -7.85 1.00
C TYR A 48 -5.03 -6.84 1.76
N LEU A 49 -5.46 -5.58 1.80
CA LEU A 49 -4.70 -4.48 2.38
C LEU A 49 -5.22 -4.18 3.78
N VAL A 50 -4.33 -4.22 4.76
CA VAL A 50 -4.67 -4.10 6.18
C VAL A 50 -3.80 -3.02 6.81
N SER A 51 -4.39 -1.90 7.22
CA SER A 51 -3.72 -0.96 8.12
C SER A 51 -3.67 -1.51 9.53
N GLY A 52 -2.58 -1.23 10.23
CA GLY A 52 -2.47 -1.50 11.65
C GLY A 52 -3.46 -0.70 12.48
N HIS A 53 -3.78 -1.19 13.67
CA HIS A 53 -4.59 -0.47 14.66
C HIS A 53 -5.98 -0.03 14.15
N GLY A 54 -6.47 1.14 14.57
CA GLY A 54 -7.77 1.69 14.18
C GLY A 54 -8.88 1.46 15.21
N GLY A 55 -9.96 2.25 15.12
CA GLY A 55 -11.06 2.25 16.08
C GLY A 55 -10.60 2.70 17.46
N PRO A 56 -10.69 1.84 18.50
CA PRO A 56 -10.28 2.21 19.85
C PRO A 56 -8.76 2.25 20.07
N ASP A 57 -7.96 1.83 19.10
CA ASP A 57 -6.50 1.65 19.21
C ASP A 57 -5.76 2.53 18.21
N PRO A 58 -5.20 3.67 18.63
CA PRO A 58 -4.48 4.59 17.74
C PRO A 58 -3.07 4.07 17.36
N GLY A 59 -2.62 2.96 17.92
CA GLY A 59 -1.26 2.46 17.75
C GLY A 59 -0.20 3.33 18.43
N ALA A 60 0.98 3.40 17.84
CA ALA A 60 2.06 4.24 18.33
C ALA A 60 1.74 5.73 18.15
N ILE A 61 2.17 6.54 19.12
CA ILE A 61 1.97 8.00 19.09
C ILE A 61 3.33 8.69 19.00
N GLY A 62 3.46 9.59 18.01
CA GLY A 62 4.56 10.52 17.85
C GLY A 62 4.11 11.96 18.10
N ILE A 63 5.08 12.88 18.16
CA ILE A 63 4.82 14.33 18.27
C ILE A 63 5.51 15.05 17.11
N TYR A 64 4.76 15.87 16.40
CA TYR A 64 5.24 16.72 15.32
C TYR A 64 4.69 18.13 15.48
N GLN A 65 5.57 19.11 15.65
CA GLN A 65 5.20 20.51 15.88
C GLN A 65 4.14 20.69 16.98
N GLY A 66 4.31 20.01 18.12
CA GLY A 66 3.39 20.06 19.27
C GLY A 66 2.08 19.29 19.09
N ARG A 67 1.84 18.64 17.96
CA ARG A 67 0.62 17.87 17.68
C ARG A 67 0.91 16.37 17.65
N GLN A 68 -0.05 15.57 18.08
CA GLN A 68 0.06 14.11 18.04
C GLN A 68 -0.06 13.57 16.62
N LEU A 69 0.80 12.61 16.29
CA LEU A 69 0.71 11.74 15.12
C LEU A 69 0.26 10.37 15.62
N HIS A 70 -0.75 9.80 14.99
CA HIS A 70 -1.30 8.49 15.35
C HIS A 70 -0.98 7.47 14.27
N GLU A 71 -0.42 6.33 14.62
CA GLU A 71 0.04 5.30 13.69
C GLU A 71 -1.07 4.84 12.74
N ASP A 72 -2.25 4.54 13.29
CA ASP A 72 -3.40 4.04 12.54
C ASP A 72 -3.79 4.96 11.38
N GLU A 73 -3.78 6.27 11.60
CA GLU A 73 -4.17 7.27 10.60
C GLU A 73 -3.22 7.31 9.40
N TYR A 74 -1.91 7.22 9.66
CA TYR A 74 -0.91 7.21 8.58
C TYR A 74 -0.86 5.85 7.88
N ALA A 75 -0.98 4.75 8.62
CA ALA A 75 -1.08 3.42 8.05
C ALA A 75 -2.30 3.31 7.13
N TYR A 76 -3.45 3.86 7.55
CA TYR A 76 -4.68 3.86 6.76
C TYR A 76 -4.54 4.72 5.49
N ASP A 77 -4.04 5.96 5.59
CA ASP A 77 -3.82 6.84 4.43
C ASP A 77 -2.89 6.19 3.38
N ILE A 78 -1.81 5.53 3.84
CA ILE A 78 -0.88 4.83 2.94
C ILE A 78 -1.55 3.60 2.31
N ILE A 79 -2.39 2.86 3.05
CA ILE A 79 -3.18 1.74 2.51
C ILE A 79 -4.13 2.23 1.41
N LEU A 80 -4.81 3.35 1.59
CA LEU A 80 -5.70 3.90 0.57
C LEU A 80 -4.93 4.31 -0.70
N ARG A 81 -3.78 4.96 -0.55
CA ARG A 81 -2.90 5.32 -1.68
C ARG A 81 -2.40 4.07 -2.40
N LEU A 82 -1.98 3.04 -1.67
CA LEU A 82 -1.56 1.75 -2.24
C LEU A 82 -2.72 1.07 -2.96
N ALA A 83 -3.91 1.05 -2.38
CA ALA A 83 -5.10 0.48 -3.01
C ALA A 83 -5.38 1.15 -4.36
N ARG A 84 -5.29 2.48 -4.41
CA ARG A 84 -5.49 3.26 -5.61
C ARG A 84 -4.47 2.92 -6.70
N GLU A 85 -3.19 2.78 -6.34
CA GLU A 85 -2.12 2.38 -7.26
C GLU A 85 -2.33 0.95 -7.81
N LEU A 86 -2.71 0.00 -6.96
CA LEU A 86 -2.94 -1.38 -7.40
C LEU A 86 -4.17 -1.50 -8.29
N LEU A 87 -5.27 -0.80 -7.95
CA LEU A 87 -6.47 -0.74 -8.77
C LEU A 87 -6.21 -0.08 -10.12
N SER A 88 -5.40 0.99 -10.18
CA SER A 88 -5.03 1.64 -11.43
C SER A 88 -4.20 0.74 -12.36
N ARG A 89 -3.59 -0.30 -11.83
CA ARG A 89 -2.82 -1.32 -12.56
C ARG A 89 -3.63 -2.60 -12.86
N GLY A 90 -4.96 -2.55 -12.64
CA GLY A 90 -5.88 -3.64 -12.98
C GLY A 90 -6.03 -4.74 -11.93
N ALA A 91 -5.51 -4.56 -10.72
CA ALA A 91 -5.68 -5.49 -9.63
C ALA A 91 -7.10 -5.48 -9.05
N LYS A 92 -7.46 -6.56 -8.36
CA LYS A 92 -8.54 -6.59 -7.39
C LYS A 92 -7.99 -6.27 -6.00
N VAL A 93 -8.67 -5.41 -5.26
CA VAL A 93 -8.21 -4.97 -3.94
C VAL A 93 -9.35 -5.04 -2.92
N HIS A 94 -9.03 -5.53 -1.72
CA HIS A 94 -9.90 -5.47 -0.55
C HIS A 94 -9.20 -4.65 0.53
N ILE A 95 -9.81 -3.54 0.93
CA ILE A 95 -9.37 -2.69 2.04
C ILE A 95 -10.08 -3.20 3.29
N ILE A 96 -9.33 -3.76 4.24
CA ILE A 96 -9.90 -4.50 5.39
C ILE A 96 -10.33 -3.58 6.53
N ILE A 97 -9.50 -2.59 6.86
CA ILE A 97 -9.85 -1.55 7.83
C ILE A 97 -10.39 -0.36 7.06
N GLN A 98 -11.52 0.17 7.47
CA GLN A 98 -12.28 1.14 6.69
C GLN A 98 -12.80 2.28 7.56
N ASP A 99 -12.59 3.52 7.15
CA ASP A 99 -13.36 4.68 7.61
C ASP A 99 -14.12 5.28 6.42
N LYS A 100 -15.45 5.29 6.50
CA LYS A 100 -16.32 5.79 5.42
C LYS A 100 -16.30 7.33 5.28
N LYS A 101 -15.74 8.05 6.26
CA LYS A 101 -15.68 9.52 6.26
C LYS A 101 -14.30 10.04 5.90
N ASP A 102 -13.24 9.36 6.35
CA ASP A 102 -11.88 9.74 6.09
C ASP A 102 -11.36 9.01 4.85
N GLY A 103 -11.08 9.75 3.80
CA GLY A 103 -10.46 9.25 2.58
C GLY A 103 -8.93 9.41 2.59
N ILE A 104 -8.34 9.53 1.41
CA ILE A 104 -6.96 9.96 1.23
C ILE A 104 -6.85 11.42 1.68
N ARG A 105 -5.92 11.72 2.58
CA ARG A 105 -5.77 13.04 3.22
C ARG A 105 -4.41 13.64 2.93
N ASP A 106 -4.37 14.92 2.58
CA ASP A 106 -3.13 15.63 2.21
C ASP A 106 -2.49 16.41 3.37
N GLY A 107 -3.15 16.49 4.51
CA GLY A 107 -2.64 17.18 5.70
C GLY A 107 -1.34 16.58 6.24
N HIS A 108 -0.53 17.41 6.88
CA HIS A 108 0.69 16.97 7.57
C HIS A 108 0.35 16.18 8.84
N VAL A 109 -0.59 16.67 9.62
CA VAL A 109 -1.10 16.00 10.81
C VAL A 109 -2.51 15.51 10.51
N LEU A 110 -2.67 14.20 10.49
CA LEU A 110 -3.95 13.56 10.28
C LEU A 110 -4.68 13.48 11.62
N ALA A 111 -5.92 13.98 11.65
CA ALA A 111 -6.72 13.96 12.86
C ALA A 111 -7.08 12.51 13.21
N ASN A 112 -6.94 12.15 14.50
CA ASN A 112 -7.34 10.83 14.96
C ASN A 112 -8.85 10.65 14.82
N SER A 113 -9.22 9.57 14.15
CA SER A 113 -10.58 9.07 14.05
C SER A 113 -10.79 7.94 15.05
N LYS A 114 -11.87 7.50 15.40
CA LYS A 114 -12.17 6.26 16.15
C LYS A 114 -13.33 5.53 15.47
N ARG A 115 -13.55 5.87 14.20
CA ARG A 115 -14.70 5.40 13.41
C ARG A 115 -14.36 4.21 12.54
N GLU A 116 -13.07 3.82 12.52
CA GLU A 116 -12.63 2.70 11.69
C GLU A 116 -13.38 1.43 12.09
N THR A 117 -13.71 0.67 11.08
CA THR A 117 -14.35 -0.63 11.18
C THR A 117 -13.52 -1.68 10.47
N CYS A 118 -13.67 -2.93 10.83
CA CYS A 118 -13.12 -4.04 10.07
C CYS A 118 -14.20 -4.60 9.15
N MET A 119 -14.17 -4.21 7.86
CA MET A 119 -15.18 -4.59 6.86
C MET A 119 -16.63 -4.25 7.28
N GLY A 120 -16.80 -3.14 8.00
CA GLY A 120 -18.08 -2.67 8.51
C GLY A 120 -18.40 -3.08 9.96
N ASP A 121 -17.69 -4.05 10.51
CA ASP A 121 -17.86 -4.49 11.90
C ASP A 121 -17.03 -3.61 12.87
N PRO A 122 -17.53 -3.29 14.06
CA PRO A 122 -16.76 -2.58 15.09
C PRO A 122 -15.45 -3.31 15.43
N ILE A 123 -14.37 -2.54 15.62
CA ILE A 123 -13.07 -3.10 16.00
C ILE A 123 -13.05 -3.34 17.52
N PRO A 124 -12.79 -4.59 17.99
CA PRO A 124 -12.75 -4.89 19.40
C PRO A 124 -11.63 -4.15 20.15
N LEU A 125 -11.85 -3.79 21.41
CA LEU A 125 -10.81 -3.21 22.28
C LEU A 125 -9.69 -4.23 22.58
N ASN A 126 -10.05 -5.51 22.75
CA ASN A 126 -9.08 -6.57 23.02
C ASN A 126 -8.15 -6.80 21.82
N GLN A 127 -6.83 -6.76 22.05
CA GLN A 127 -5.83 -6.88 21.01
C GLN A 127 -5.91 -8.20 20.23
N VAL A 128 -6.07 -9.33 20.93
CA VAL A 128 -6.14 -10.65 20.26
C VAL A 128 -7.38 -10.74 19.40
N ALA A 129 -8.52 -10.25 19.90
CA ALA A 129 -9.77 -10.21 19.16
C ALA A 129 -9.67 -9.33 17.90
N ARG A 130 -9.02 -8.16 17.98
CA ARG A 130 -8.75 -7.29 16.83
C ARG A 130 -7.91 -7.97 15.75
N LEU A 131 -6.82 -8.62 16.18
CA LEU A 131 -5.93 -9.32 15.25
C LEU A 131 -6.65 -10.50 14.58
N LYS A 132 -7.43 -11.26 15.38
CA LYS A 132 -8.24 -12.36 14.86
C LYS A 132 -9.27 -11.88 13.84
N GLN A 133 -10.01 -10.82 14.15
CA GLN A 133 -11.04 -10.25 13.27
C GLN A 133 -10.48 -9.92 11.88
N ARG A 134 -9.30 -9.29 11.79
CA ARG A 134 -8.64 -8.97 10.52
C ARG A 134 -8.27 -10.22 9.74
N CYS A 135 -7.65 -11.18 10.41
CA CYS A 135 -7.28 -12.46 9.78
C CYS A 135 -8.49 -13.21 9.27
N ASP A 136 -9.58 -13.26 10.05
CA ASP A 136 -10.81 -13.95 9.66
C ASP A 136 -11.43 -13.32 8.39
N TRP A 137 -11.47 -11.98 8.32
CA TRP A 137 -11.97 -11.29 7.12
C TRP A 137 -11.07 -11.53 5.90
N VAL A 138 -9.76 -11.42 6.05
CA VAL A 138 -8.80 -11.74 4.96
C VAL A 138 -9.01 -13.17 4.49
N ASN A 139 -9.09 -14.14 5.40
CA ASN A 139 -9.25 -15.56 5.08
C ASN A 139 -10.62 -15.86 4.44
N LYS A 140 -11.68 -15.20 4.90
CA LYS A 140 -13.03 -15.30 4.29
C LYS A 140 -13.04 -14.82 2.85
N LEU A 141 -12.43 -13.66 2.57
CA LEU A 141 -12.32 -13.11 1.23
C LEU A 141 -11.41 -13.95 0.33
N TYR A 142 -10.28 -14.43 0.88
CA TYR A 142 -9.34 -15.31 0.17
C TYR A 142 -10.00 -16.59 -0.35
N ARG A 143 -10.84 -17.24 0.47
CA ARG A 143 -11.55 -18.48 0.06
C ARG A 143 -12.52 -18.25 -1.08
N LYS A 144 -13.09 -17.05 -1.20
CA LYS A 144 -14.07 -16.71 -2.25
C LYS A 144 -13.41 -16.22 -3.55
N ASP A 145 -12.17 -15.76 -3.47
CA ASP A 145 -11.46 -15.20 -4.60
C ASP A 145 -10.78 -16.26 -5.45
N LYS A 146 -10.87 -16.13 -6.78
CA LYS A 146 -10.31 -17.05 -7.78
C LYS A 146 -9.05 -16.54 -8.46
N SER A 147 -8.51 -15.39 -8.04
CA SER A 147 -7.28 -14.83 -8.61
C SER A 147 -6.10 -15.79 -8.43
N SER A 148 -5.23 -15.85 -9.42
CA SER A 148 -4.05 -16.72 -9.41
C SER A 148 -2.95 -16.22 -8.47
N TYR A 149 -2.85 -14.90 -8.31
CA TYR A 149 -1.90 -14.26 -7.42
C TYR A 149 -2.63 -13.52 -6.30
N LYS A 150 -2.45 -13.97 -5.06
CA LYS A 150 -3.12 -13.41 -3.87
C LYS A 150 -2.11 -13.08 -2.79
N ARG A 151 -2.13 -11.83 -2.27
CA ARG A 151 -1.22 -11.34 -1.23
C ARG A 151 -1.96 -10.54 -0.17
N ALA A 152 -1.58 -10.71 1.08
CA ALA A 152 -1.96 -9.79 2.16
C ALA A 152 -0.79 -8.86 2.49
N VAL A 153 -1.08 -7.58 2.61
CA VAL A 153 -0.10 -6.55 2.97
C VAL A 153 -0.59 -5.84 4.22
N PHE A 154 0.17 -5.97 5.31
CA PHE A 154 -0.08 -5.30 6.58
C PHE A 154 0.86 -4.10 6.68
N ILE A 155 0.32 -2.91 6.93
CA ILE A 155 1.09 -1.67 7.08
C ILE A 155 0.95 -1.13 8.48
N HIS A 156 2.09 -0.87 9.10
CA HIS A 156 2.28 -0.31 10.43
C HIS A 156 3.33 0.81 10.42
N VAL A 157 3.44 1.52 11.54
CA VAL A 157 4.50 2.50 11.78
C VAL A 157 5.09 2.23 13.16
N ASP A 158 6.36 1.88 13.20
CA ASP A 158 7.06 1.49 14.43
C ASP A 158 7.20 2.65 15.44
N SER A 159 7.33 2.30 16.70
CA SER A 159 7.73 3.20 17.79
C SER A 159 8.91 2.69 18.60
N ARG A 160 9.62 1.68 18.04
CA ARG A 160 10.77 1.10 18.71
C ARG A 160 11.87 2.11 18.96
N SER A 161 12.56 1.94 20.06
CA SER A 161 13.71 2.72 20.50
C SER A 161 13.54 4.24 20.38
N LYS A 162 13.58 4.92 21.50
CA LYS A 162 13.43 6.38 21.65
C LYS A 162 14.22 7.14 20.60
N GLY A 163 13.54 7.56 19.52
CA GLY A 163 14.11 8.46 18.52
C GLY A 163 15.10 7.86 17.51
N GLN A 164 15.35 6.55 17.48
CA GLN A 164 16.23 5.94 16.48
C GLN A 164 15.59 5.93 15.10
N GLN A 165 16.34 6.31 14.07
CA GLN A 165 15.93 6.17 12.67
C GLN A 165 15.95 4.70 12.26
N THR A 166 14.84 4.20 11.69
CA THR A 166 14.71 2.77 11.37
C THR A 166 14.51 2.48 9.88
N ASP A 167 14.23 3.48 9.06
CA ASP A 167 13.78 3.32 7.68
C ASP A 167 12.55 2.43 7.56
N VAL A 168 12.63 1.29 6.86
CA VAL A 168 11.49 0.39 6.66
C VAL A 168 11.89 -1.04 6.99
N PHE A 169 11.07 -1.72 7.78
CA PHE A 169 11.23 -3.16 8.02
C PHE A 169 10.19 -3.96 7.25
N PHE A 170 10.64 -5.06 6.67
CA PHE A 170 9.81 -5.98 5.91
C PHE A 170 9.82 -7.34 6.61
N TYR A 171 8.68 -7.78 7.10
CA TYR A 171 8.56 -9.05 7.80
C TYR A 171 7.75 -10.06 6.99
N ASN A 172 8.19 -11.30 6.99
CA ASN A 172 7.45 -12.44 6.46
C ASN A 172 7.28 -13.51 7.54
N ALA A 173 6.30 -14.39 7.35
CA ALA A 173 6.11 -15.54 8.24
C ALA A 173 7.34 -16.47 8.17
N PRO A 174 7.72 -17.13 9.30
CA PRO A 174 8.76 -18.15 9.30
C PRO A 174 8.49 -19.23 8.26
N LYS A 175 9.54 -19.70 7.59
CA LYS A 175 9.50 -20.75 6.54
C LYS A 175 8.66 -20.39 5.29
N SER A 176 8.14 -19.17 5.17
CA SER A 176 7.39 -18.73 3.98
C SER A 176 8.34 -18.29 2.87
N THR A 177 8.73 -19.19 1.96
CA THR A 177 9.61 -18.85 0.83
C THR A 177 8.98 -17.78 -0.09
N LYS A 178 7.69 -17.86 -0.37
CA LYS A 178 6.95 -16.87 -1.17
C LYS A 178 6.85 -15.51 -0.44
N GLY A 179 6.64 -15.53 0.87
CA GLY A 179 6.62 -14.31 1.69
C GLY A 179 8.00 -13.64 1.75
N ARG A 180 9.07 -14.42 1.94
CA ARG A 180 10.46 -13.93 1.91
C ARG A 180 10.80 -13.33 0.55
N ARG A 181 10.42 -13.98 -0.55
CA ARG A 181 10.64 -13.44 -1.91
C ARG A 181 9.96 -12.08 -2.09
N LEU A 182 8.67 -11.95 -1.70
CA LEU A 182 7.94 -10.68 -1.77
C LEU A 182 8.62 -9.62 -0.90
N ALA A 183 8.98 -9.92 0.35
CA ALA A 183 9.68 -9.00 1.25
C ALA A 183 11.02 -8.53 0.66
N ASN A 184 11.79 -9.43 0.05
CA ASN A 184 13.05 -9.09 -0.63
C ASN A 184 12.83 -8.20 -1.87
N ASN A 185 11.78 -8.43 -2.67
CA ASN A 185 11.47 -7.59 -3.82
C ASN A 185 11.06 -6.18 -3.42
N LEU A 186 10.28 -6.06 -2.34
CA LEU A 186 9.95 -4.78 -1.72
C LEU A 186 11.22 -4.08 -1.23
N HIS A 187 12.04 -4.75 -0.43
CA HIS A 187 13.30 -4.20 0.09
C HIS A 187 14.20 -3.67 -1.03
N ARG A 188 14.50 -4.49 -2.04
CA ARG A 188 15.34 -4.07 -3.20
C ARG A 188 14.73 -2.89 -3.96
N THR A 189 13.40 -2.79 -4.00
CA THR A 189 12.74 -1.65 -4.63
C THR A 189 12.96 -0.38 -3.83
N PHE A 190 12.78 -0.44 -2.51
CA PHE A 190 13.04 0.68 -1.62
C PHE A 190 14.51 1.11 -1.68
N ASP A 191 15.44 0.18 -1.57
CA ASP A 191 16.87 0.43 -1.64
C ASP A 191 17.25 1.27 -2.87
N ARG A 192 16.87 0.80 -4.08
CA ARG A 192 17.11 1.55 -5.32
C ARG A 192 16.40 2.91 -5.37
N LYS A 193 15.21 3.03 -4.77
CA LYS A 193 14.50 4.31 -4.70
C LYS A 193 15.19 5.28 -3.76
N TYR A 194 15.73 4.80 -2.65
CA TYR A 194 16.54 5.61 -1.75
C TYR A 194 17.82 6.08 -2.43
N ASP A 195 18.54 5.21 -3.11
CA ASP A 195 19.73 5.59 -3.87
C ASP A 195 19.45 6.65 -4.92
N LYS A 196 18.32 6.51 -5.63
CA LYS A 196 17.91 7.48 -6.65
C LYS A 196 17.50 8.84 -6.08
N HIS A 197 16.71 8.87 -5.01
CA HIS A 197 16.07 10.09 -4.50
C HIS A 197 16.81 10.74 -3.33
N GLN A 198 17.68 9.98 -2.66
CA GLN A 198 18.50 10.42 -1.53
C GLN A 198 19.92 9.86 -1.67
N PRO A 199 20.68 10.24 -2.72
CA PRO A 199 22.01 9.72 -2.96
C PRO A 199 22.92 9.96 -1.75
N ASN A 200 23.83 9.03 -1.49
CA ASN A 200 24.77 9.04 -0.35
C ASN A 200 24.15 8.89 1.05
N ARG A 201 22.84 8.72 1.16
CA ARG A 201 22.17 8.49 2.44
C ARG A 201 22.24 7.03 2.90
N GLY A 202 22.16 6.12 1.95
CA GLY A 202 21.98 4.69 2.17
C GLY A 202 20.58 4.33 2.66
N PHE A 203 20.21 3.07 2.53
CA PHE A 203 18.97 2.50 3.04
C PHE A 203 19.27 1.48 4.15
N ARG A 204 18.65 1.65 5.32
CA ARG A 204 18.87 0.80 6.50
C ARG A 204 17.72 -0.16 6.75
N GLY A 205 16.81 -0.30 5.78
CA GLY A 205 15.71 -1.25 5.85
C GLY A 205 16.21 -2.69 5.94
N THR A 206 15.41 -3.56 6.54
CA THR A 206 15.77 -4.97 6.72
C THR A 206 14.63 -5.90 6.37
N VAL A 207 14.97 -7.12 5.93
CA VAL A 207 14.04 -8.22 5.76
C VAL A 207 14.30 -9.26 6.85
N SER A 208 13.26 -9.66 7.58
CA SER A 208 13.40 -10.73 8.58
C SER A 208 12.13 -11.55 8.76
N GLU A 209 12.31 -12.77 9.25
CA GLU A 209 11.18 -13.61 9.65
C GLU A 209 10.67 -13.19 11.03
N ARG A 210 9.35 -13.04 11.16
CA ARG A 210 8.70 -12.73 12.42
C ARG A 210 7.47 -13.61 12.62
N ASN A 211 7.36 -14.19 13.81
CA ASN A 211 6.20 -14.97 14.20
C ASN A 211 5.05 -14.06 14.69
N LEU A 212 4.66 -13.10 13.85
CA LEU A 212 3.55 -12.19 14.16
C LEU A 212 2.20 -12.91 14.02
N TYR A 213 1.24 -12.58 14.88
CA TYR A 213 -0.09 -13.18 14.85
C TYR A 213 -0.73 -13.13 13.46
N VAL A 214 -0.72 -11.97 12.82
CA VAL A 214 -1.35 -11.77 11.50
C VAL A 214 -0.62 -12.52 10.39
N LEU A 215 0.70 -12.65 10.44
CA LEU A 215 1.46 -13.42 9.46
C LEU A 215 1.22 -14.94 9.58
N ARG A 216 1.01 -15.41 10.82
CA ARG A 216 0.78 -16.84 11.11
C ARG A 216 -0.65 -17.27 10.82
N ASN A 217 -1.64 -16.38 11.05
CA ASN A 217 -3.05 -16.73 10.97
C ASN A 217 -3.74 -16.25 9.68
N THR A 218 -2.98 -15.76 8.71
CA THR A 218 -3.49 -15.32 7.42
C THR A 218 -3.14 -16.35 6.35
N THR A 219 -4.15 -16.84 5.61
CA THR A 219 -4.00 -17.89 4.59
C THR A 219 -3.24 -17.43 3.34
N PRO A 220 -3.51 -16.24 2.75
CA PRO A 220 -2.70 -15.77 1.62
C PRO A 220 -1.27 -15.49 2.05
N VAL A 221 -0.33 -15.58 1.11
CA VAL A 221 1.03 -15.13 1.34
C VAL A 221 1.01 -13.69 1.82
N ALA A 222 1.64 -13.43 2.96
CA ALA A 222 1.56 -12.16 3.65
C ALA A 222 2.93 -11.53 3.90
N VAL A 223 2.96 -10.20 3.87
CA VAL A 223 4.07 -9.38 4.37
C VAL A 223 3.54 -8.34 5.35
N PHE A 224 4.39 -7.97 6.28
CA PHE A 224 4.13 -6.93 7.28
C PHE A 224 5.24 -5.88 7.19
N LEU A 225 4.86 -4.62 7.04
CA LEU A 225 5.77 -3.50 6.86
C LEU A 225 5.67 -2.54 8.04
N GLU A 226 6.83 -2.13 8.55
CA GLU A 226 6.97 -0.99 9.45
C GLU A 226 7.59 0.16 8.67
N LEU A 227 6.84 1.22 8.42
CA LEU A 227 7.22 2.28 7.49
C LEU A 227 8.04 3.42 8.12
N GLY A 228 8.70 3.16 9.22
CA GLY A 228 9.54 4.10 9.94
C GLY A 228 9.17 4.21 11.41
N ASN A 229 9.94 4.98 12.17
CA ASN A 229 9.68 5.24 13.58
C ASN A 229 8.93 6.57 13.76
N ILE A 230 7.67 6.51 14.19
CA ILE A 230 6.81 7.69 14.38
C ILE A 230 7.37 8.70 15.40
N ARG A 231 8.33 8.29 16.23
CA ARG A 231 9.03 9.14 17.22
C ARG A 231 10.34 9.74 16.71
N ASN A 232 10.80 9.35 15.51
CA ASN A 232 12.02 9.89 14.92
C ASN A 232 11.70 11.01 13.94
N LYS A 233 12.31 12.19 14.10
CA LYS A 233 12.05 13.39 13.25
C LYS A 233 12.31 13.15 11.75
N ARG A 234 13.29 12.33 11.37
CA ARG A 234 13.58 12.02 9.96
C ARG A 234 12.55 11.04 9.40
N ASP A 235 12.17 10.02 10.17
CA ASP A 235 11.17 9.04 9.75
C ASP A 235 9.77 9.68 9.66
N GLN A 236 9.45 10.64 10.54
CA GLN A 236 8.21 11.40 10.47
C GLN A 236 7.99 12.09 9.11
N GLN A 237 9.06 12.49 8.39
CA GLN A 237 8.92 13.12 7.08
C GLN A 237 8.24 12.19 6.05
N ARG A 238 8.35 10.86 6.23
CA ARG A 238 7.64 9.88 5.38
C ARG A 238 6.15 9.91 5.62
N LEU A 239 5.75 10.28 6.82
CA LEU A 239 4.35 10.25 7.27
C LEU A 239 3.68 11.62 7.05
N VAL A 240 4.32 12.71 7.49
CA VAL A 240 3.70 14.04 7.47
C VAL A 240 3.61 14.63 6.06
N LEU A 241 4.53 14.30 5.15
CA LEU A 241 4.50 14.82 3.79
C LEU A 241 3.67 13.90 2.87
N LYS A 242 2.58 14.44 2.31
CA LYS A 242 1.70 13.67 1.42
C LYS A 242 2.43 13.01 0.25
N ASN A 243 3.39 13.71 -0.35
CA ASN A 243 4.17 13.18 -1.47
C ASN A 243 5.04 12.00 -1.04
N ASN A 244 5.52 11.99 0.20
CA ASN A 244 6.28 10.87 0.74
C ASN A 244 5.36 9.67 1.04
N ARG A 245 4.15 9.88 1.56
CA ARG A 245 3.14 8.81 1.71
C ARG A 245 2.79 8.20 0.35
N GLN A 246 2.61 9.05 -0.67
CA GLN A 246 2.37 8.56 -2.03
C GLN A 246 3.58 7.79 -2.58
N ALA A 247 4.80 8.27 -2.35
CA ALA A 247 6.02 7.57 -2.76
C ALA A 247 6.13 6.18 -2.10
N LEU A 248 5.83 6.07 -0.80
CA LEU A 248 5.78 4.77 -0.12
C LEU A 248 4.80 3.81 -0.80
N ALA A 249 3.57 4.27 -1.08
CA ALA A 249 2.56 3.47 -1.77
C ALA A 249 3.02 3.03 -3.17
N ASN A 250 3.60 3.94 -3.95
CA ASN A 250 4.12 3.65 -5.29
C ASN A 250 5.26 2.62 -5.25
N TRP A 251 6.18 2.74 -4.29
CA TRP A 251 7.31 1.81 -4.17
C TRP A 251 6.87 0.42 -3.71
N ILE A 252 5.85 0.35 -2.84
CA ILE A 252 5.24 -0.94 -2.47
C ILE A 252 4.58 -1.57 -3.70
N ALA A 253 3.80 -0.81 -4.48
CA ALA A 253 3.16 -1.30 -5.70
C ALA A 253 4.19 -1.80 -6.73
N GLU A 254 5.29 -1.05 -6.96
CA GLU A 254 6.37 -1.47 -7.85
C GLU A 254 7.07 -2.76 -7.38
N GLY A 255 7.30 -2.92 -6.07
CA GLY A 255 7.89 -4.14 -5.50
C GLY A 255 6.96 -5.35 -5.66
N ILE A 256 5.65 -5.15 -5.55
CA ILE A 256 4.62 -6.16 -5.81
C ILE A 256 4.61 -6.58 -7.29
N VAL A 257 4.65 -5.63 -8.22
CA VAL A 257 4.72 -5.92 -9.66
C VAL A 257 5.93 -6.78 -9.98
N LYS A 258 7.08 -6.48 -9.38
CA LYS A 258 8.29 -7.32 -9.53
C LYS A 258 8.11 -8.72 -8.97
N ASP A 259 7.43 -8.89 -7.82
CA ASP A 259 7.17 -10.21 -7.28
C ASP A 259 6.26 -11.03 -8.20
N LEU A 260 5.27 -10.40 -8.81
CA LEU A 260 4.38 -11.06 -9.77
C LEU A 260 5.12 -11.44 -11.05
N SER A 261 5.93 -10.56 -11.62
CA SER A 261 6.65 -10.81 -12.87
C SER A 261 7.59 -12.02 -12.79
N LEU A 262 8.17 -12.29 -11.62
CA LEU A 262 9.03 -13.45 -11.37
C LEU A 262 8.27 -14.80 -11.26
N ILE A 263 6.94 -14.79 -11.31
CA ILE A 263 6.14 -16.01 -11.26
C ILE A 263 5.73 -16.44 -12.67
N HIS A 264 5.74 -15.51 -13.61
CA HIS A 264 5.33 -15.75 -15.01
C HIS A 264 6.52 -16.07 -15.95
N ILE A 265 7.72 -16.24 -15.38
CA ILE A 265 8.91 -16.73 -16.08
C ILE A 265 9.06 -18.23 -15.76
#